data_9a407f6b12dc1b8e872e44e999eea96a
#
_entry.id   9a407f6b12dc1b8e872e44e999eea96a
#
_cell.length_a   1.000
_cell.length_b   1.000
_cell.length_c   1.000
_cell.angle_alpha   90.00
_cell.angle_beta   90.00
_cell.angle_gamma   90.00
#
_symmetry.space_group_name_H-M   'P 1'
#
loop_
_entity.id
_entity.type
_entity.pdbx_description
1 polymer ?
#
loop_
_entity_poly.entity_id
_entity_poly.type
_entity_poly.pdbx_seq_one_letter_code
_entity_poly.pdbx_strand_id
1 'polypeptide(L)' 'MFWKRLFSPVKAIEPEEAKALLARWPEGSYILLDVRQPGEYEEEHLPGARLVPMAALPESLKELDPQKPVLVY' A
#
# COMPACT_ATOMS: atom_id res chain seq x y z
N MET A 1 -0.68 17.15 -6.44
CA MET A 1 -2.11 17.13 -6.65
C MET A 1 -2.60 15.71 -6.75
N PHE A 2 -3.79 15.53 -6.34
CA PHE A 2 -4.33 14.19 -6.29
C PHE A 2 -4.63 13.58 -7.65
N TRP A 3 -4.71 14.37 -8.70
CA TRP A 3 -5.01 13.79 -10.00
C TRP A 3 -3.92 12.90 -10.53
N LYS A 4 -2.73 12.97 -9.99
CA LYS A 4 -1.75 11.95 -10.34
C LYS A 4 -2.27 10.58 -9.97
N ARG A 5 -3.10 10.53 -8.94
CA ARG A 5 -3.64 9.26 -8.48
C ARG A 5 -4.86 8.82 -9.26
N LEU A 6 -5.32 9.65 -10.20
CA LEU A 6 -6.39 9.21 -11.08
C LEU A 6 -5.94 8.07 -11.97
N PHE A 7 -4.62 7.98 -12.21
CA PHE A 7 -4.07 6.91 -13.04
C PHE A 7 -3.63 5.71 -12.21
N SER A 8 -3.54 5.89 -10.88
CA SER A 8 -3.10 4.84 -9.97
C SER A 8 -3.98 4.90 -8.73
N PRO A 9 -5.03 4.13 -8.67
CA PRO A 9 -5.95 4.20 -7.54
C PRO A 9 -5.25 3.83 -6.24
N VAL A 10 -5.66 4.50 -5.17
CA VAL A 10 -5.25 4.16 -3.83
C VAL A 10 -6.44 3.49 -3.16
N LYS A 11 -6.26 2.27 -2.73
CA LYS A 11 -7.36 1.49 -2.19
C LYS A 11 -7.02 0.96 -0.80
N ALA A 12 -7.86 1.28 0.16
CA ALA A 12 -7.74 0.72 1.51
C ALA A 12 -8.46 -0.63 1.53
N ILE A 13 -7.78 -1.65 2.00
CA ILE A 13 -8.32 -3.01 1.98
C ILE A 13 -8.02 -3.71 3.29
N GLU A 14 -8.74 -4.79 3.53
CA GLU A 14 -8.48 -5.64 4.67
C GLU A 14 -7.34 -6.60 4.34
N PRO A 15 -6.59 -7.05 5.36
CA PRO A 15 -5.45 -7.95 5.10
C PRO A 15 -5.79 -9.18 4.30
N GLU A 16 -6.96 -9.77 4.53
CA GLU A 16 -7.35 -10.97 3.78
C GLU A 16 -7.59 -10.65 2.32
N GLU A 17 -8.18 -9.49 2.06
CA GLU A 17 -8.41 -9.05 0.69
C GLU A 17 -7.07 -8.78 0.01
N ALA A 18 -6.13 -8.19 0.75
CA ALA A 18 -4.81 -7.94 0.22
C ALA A 18 -4.12 -9.23 -0.19
N LYS A 19 -4.20 -10.26 0.65
CA LYS A 19 -3.60 -11.54 0.32
C LYS A 19 -4.14 -12.11 -0.97
N ALA A 20 -5.45 -11.99 -1.19
CA ALA A 20 -6.07 -12.49 -2.40
C ALA A 20 -5.57 -11.76 -3.63
N LEU A 21 -5.40 -10.44 -3.52
CA LEU A 21 -4.92 -9.65 -4.64
C LEU A 21 -3.45 -9.96 -4.94
N LEU A 22 -2.63 -10.11 -3.89
CA LEU A 22 -1.21 -10.41 -4.07
C LEU A 22 -1.01 -11.74 -4.78
N ALA A 23 -1.92 -12.68 -4.60
CA ALA A 23 -1.81 -13.97 -5.25
C ALA A 23 -2.08 -13.87 -6.75
N ARG A 24 -2.72 -12.80 -7.19
CA ARG A 24 -3.14 -12.65 -8.59
C ARG A 24 -2.33 -11.63 -9.36
N TRP A 25 -1.74 -10.65 -8.69
CA TRP A 25 -1.02 -9.57 -9.34
C TRP A 25 0.48 -9.87 -9.39
N PRO A 26 1.14 -9.56 -10.50
CA PRO A 26 2.58 -9.79 -10.58
C PRO A 26 3.32 -8.93 -9.57
N GLU A 27 4.37 -9.49 -9.00
CA GLU A 27 5.22 -8.77 -8.07
C GLU A 27 5.79 -7.53 -8.77
N GLY A 28 5.77 -6.40 -8.07
CA GLY A 28 6.29 -5.16 -8.62
C GLY A 28 5.26 -4.35 -9.39
N SER A 29 4.08 -4.90 -9.65
CA SER A 29 3.05 -4.17 -10.38
C SER A 29 2.16 -3.31 -9.47
N TYR A 30 2.43 -3.30 -8.18
CA TYR A 30 1.64 -2.57 -7.20
C TYR A 30 2.55 -2.11 -6.08
N ILE A 31 2.02 -1.21 -5.25
CA ILE A 31 2.70 -0.75 -4.04
C ILE A 31 1.81 -1.12 -2.86
N LEU A 32 2.40 -1.78 -1.87
CA LEU A 32 1.65 -2.25 -0.71
C LEU A 32 2.15 -1.52 0.53
N LEU A 33 1.28 -0.79 1.17
CA LEU A 33 1.61 -0.01 2.36
C LEU A 33 0.85 -0.52 3.57
N ASP A 34 1.58 -0.67 4.66
CA ASP A 34 1.03 -1.08 5.95
C ASP A 34 0.98 0.16 6.83
N VAL A 35 -0.23 0.60 7.20
CA VAL A 35 -0.39 1.80 8.02
C VAL A 35 -0.74 1.46 9.45
N ARG A 36 -0.55 0.21 9.84
CA ARG A 36 -0.82 -0.22 11.22
C ARG A 36 0.30 0.26 12.14
N GLN A 37 0.19 -0.09 13.41
CA GLN A 37 1.21 0.28 14.36
C GLN A 37 2.52 -0.45 14.08
N PRO A 38 3.68 0.17 14.38
CA PRO A 38 4.96 -0.49 14.11
C PRO A 38 5.09 -1.87 14.76
N GLY A 39 4.56 -2.03 15.96
CA GLY A 39 4.62 -3.31 16.63
C GLY A 39 3.87 -4.40 15.90
N GLU A 40 2.73 -4.05 15.31
CA GLU A 40 1.95 -5.00 14.54
C GLU A 40 2.70 -5.39 13.28
N TYR A 41 3.33 -4.42 12.63
CA TYR A 41 4.11 -4.67 11.42
C TYR A 41 5.28 -5.61 11.72
N GLU A 42 5.99 -5.37 12.83
CA GLU A 42 7.13 -6.20 13.19
C GLU A 42 6.71 -7.61 13.55
N GLU A 43 5.56 -7.73 14.17
CA GLU A 43 5.05 -9.03 14.54
C GLU A 43 4.73 -9.87 13.33
N GLU A 44 4.06 -9.26 12.38
CA GLU A 44 3.67 -9.93 11.15
C GLU A 44 3.17 -8.91 10.14
N HIS A 45 3.62 -9.02 8.90
CA HIS A 45 3.09 -8.17 7.83
C HIS A 45 3.15 -8.93 6.52
N LEU A 46 2.40 -8.45 5.56
CA LEU A 46 2.33 -9.09 4.25
C LEU A 46 3.65 -8.94 3.51
N PRO A 47 4.04 -9.94 2.73
CA PRO A 47 5.30 -9.87 1.98
C PRO A 47 5.33 -8.64 1.09
N GLY A 48 6.43 -7.92 1.15
CA GLY A 48 6.61 -6.73 0.35
C GLY A 48 5.93 -5.48 0.87
N ALA A 49 5.23 -5.59 2.00
CA ALA A 49 4.56 -4.41 2.57
C ALA A 49 5.59 -3.48 3.18
N ARG A 50 5.37 -2.18 2.97
CA ARG A 50 6.23 -1.13 3.53
C ARG A 50 5.45 -0.42 4.62
N LEU A 51 6.07 -0.26 5.79
CA LEU A 51 5.41 0.42 6.90
C LEU A 51 5.41 1.92 6.66
N VAL A 52 4.22 2.52 6.68
CA VAL A 52 4.05 3.96 6.55
C VAL A 52 3.05 4.39 7.61
N PRO A 53 3.48 5.13 8.63
CA PRO A 53 2.53 5.61 9.64
C PRO A 53 1.40 6.41 8.98
N MET A 54 0.20 6.25 9.51
CA MET A 54 -0.97 6.90 8.92
C MET A 54 -0.75 8.40 8.75
N ALA A 55 -0.09 9.04 9.72
CA ALA A 55 0.15 10.48 9.66
C ALA A 55 1.09 10.87 8.52
N ALA A 56 1.93 9.94 8.08
CA ALA A 56 2.87 10.22 7.01
C ALA A 56 2.35 9.80 5.65
N LEU A 57 1.17 9.20 5.60
CA LEU A 57 0.66 8.65 4.36
C LEU A 57 0.51 9.69 3.24
N PRO A 58 -0.06 10.88 3.49
CA PRO A 58 -0.22 11.84 2.40
C PRO A 58 1.10 12.22 1.73
N GLU A 59 2.15 12.43 2.53
CA GLU A 59 3.45 12.77 1.97
C GLU A 59 4.06 11.60 1.24
N SER A 60 3.91 10.40 1.80
CA SER A 60 4.44 9.21 1.16
C SER A 60 3.81 8.96 -0.19
N LEU A 61 2.50 9.19 -0.32
CA LEU A 61 1.81 8.98 -1.57
C LEU A 61 2.35 9.87 -2.69
N LYS A 62 2.85 11.05 -2.34
CA LYS A 62 3.40 11.96 -3.34
C LYS A 62 4.68 11.44 -3.96
N GLU A 63 5.39 10.57 -3.25
CA GLU A 63 6.69 10.09 -3.71
C GLU A 63 6.62 8.76 -4.42
N LEU A 64 5.44 8.17 -4.47
CA LEU A 64 5.28 6.87 -5.10
C LEU A 64 5.04 6.99 -6.59
N ASP A 65 5.34 5.91 -7.31
CA ASP A 65 5.14 5.85 -8.75
C ASP A 65 3.64 6.05 -9.05
N PRO A 66 3.27 7.13 -9.74
CA PRO A 66 1.85 7.41 -9.98
C PRO A 66 1.20 6.43 -10.93
N GLN A 67 1.97 5.56 -11.55
CA GLN A 67 1.42 4.58 -12.48
C GLN A 67 1.16 3.23 -11.85
N LYS A 68 1.53 3.05 -10.60
CA LYS A 68 1.29 1.79 -9.90
C LYS A 68 0.14 1.95 -8.91
N PRO A 69 -0.79 1.02 -8.89
CA PRO A 69 -1.84 1.06 -7.88
C PRO A 69 -1.25 0.89 -6.49
N VAL A 70 -1.87 1.55 -5.52
CA VAL A 70 -1.40 1.53 -4.14
C VAL A 70 -2.47 0.87 -3.29
N LEU A 71 -2.05 -0.16 -2.58
CA LEU A 71 -2.91 -0.86 -1.63
C LEU A 71 -2.48 -0.49 -0.23
N VAL A 72 -3.43 -0.15 0.61
CA VAL A 72 -3.17 0.31 1.99
C VAL A 72 -3.98 -0.57 2.93
N TYR A 73 -3.32 -1.10 3.95
CA TYR A 73 -4.05 -1.89 4.94
C TYR A 73 -3.55 -1.64 6.33
#